data_cc01f4f1ed9f283b81eaa0011dd69104
#
_entry.id   cc01f4f1ed9f283b81eaa0011dd69104
#
_cell.length_a   1.000
_cell.length_b   1.000
_cell.length_c   1.000
_cell.angle_alpha   90.00
_cell.angle_beta   90.00
_cell.angle_gamma   90.00
#
_symmetry.space_group_name_H-M   'P 1'
#
loop_
_entity.id
_entity.type
_entity.pdbx_description
1 polymer ?
#
loop_
_entity_poly.entity_id
_entity_poly.type
_entity_poly.pdbx_seq_one_letter_code
_entity_poly.pdbx_strand_id
1 'polypeptide(L)'
;MNAIVEMRPAGALASTQASGRMALAEIIQHIQLVQEVMHTVMKPDVHYGIIPGTDKPTLYKNGAEVLCMVFRIAQSYEVIDMSTPDTVRYRSVCTGTHQMSGLTLGSGMGEASSGEAKYKWRKAYQSEFDATPESLRRQYQGYDKKRKQAFTVMQVRTEPADLANTILKMANKRAMLAMVLNVTAASDCFTQDLEDMDEKLREHLSRKEGQDAGNDDGAPQQPPAPTFYAQDAFDANLAVWKKVIAKGQKPDDVIAKVNSANAKTPLSADQEAAIRALAPAANQPSAA
;
A
#
# COMPACT_ATOMS: atom_id res chain seq x y z
N MET A 1 55.98 54.25 -25.90
CA MET A 1 54.95 53.31 -26.24
C MET A 1 55.12 52.10 -25.33
N ASN A 2 54.31 52.01 -24.24
CA ASN A 2 54.39 50.92 -23.29
C ASN A 2 53.33 49.92 -23.64
N ALA A 3 53.74 48.75 -24.03
CA ALA A 3 52.85 47.63 -24.26
C ALA A 3 52.44 47.00 -22.90
N ILE A 4 51.16 47.09 -22.55
CA ILE A 4 50.56 46.41 -21.41
C ILE A 4 50.39 44.94 -21.80
N VAL A 5 51.18 44.09 -21.19
CA VAL A 5 51.01 42.63 -21.30
C VAL A 5 49.90 42.26 -20.32
N GLU A 6 48.70 42.00 -20.84
CA GLU A 6 47.64 41.34 -20.08
C GLU A 6 48.04 39.92 -19.73
N MET A 7 48.36 39.66 -18.45
CA MET A 7 48.47 38.32 -17.92
C MET A 7 47.08 37.73 -17.80
N ARG A 8 46.75 36.81 -18.69
CA ARG A 8 45.61 35.89 -18.51
C ARG A 8 45.90 34.98 -17.32
N PRO A 9 44.99 34.86 -16.34
CA PRO A 9 45.16 33.86 -15.28
C PRO A 9 45.09 32.46 -15.91
N ALA A 10 46.18 31.71 -15.80
CA ALA A 10 46.23 30.30 -16.06
C ALA A 10 45.47 29.57 -14.96
N GLY A 11 44.20 29.31 -15.19
CA GLY A 11 43.29 28.66 -14.29
C GLY A 11 42.05 28.16 -15.01
N ALA A 12 42.19 27.76 -16.26
CA ALA A 12 41.18 26.93 -16.87
C ALA A 12 41.26 25.55 -16.15
N LEU A 13 40.46 25.43 -15.10
CA LEU A 13 40.09 24.14 -14.57
C LEU A 13 39.65 23.31 -15.79
N ALA A 14 40.43 22.26 -16.09
CA ALA A 14 40.03 21.26 -17.00
C ALA A 14 38.63 20.84 -16.56
N SER A 15 37.61 21.17 -17.35
CA SER A 15 36.32 20.54 -17.23
C SER A 15 36.60 19.08 -17.49
N THR A 16 36.71 18.31 -16.40
CA THR A 16 36.48 16.87 -16.47
C THR A 16 35.16 16.75 -17.18
N GLN A 17 35.17 16.33 -18.44
CA GLN A 17 33.99 15.89 -19.10
C GLN A 17 33.43 14.83 -18.16
N ALA A 18 32.37 15.18 -17.46
CA ALA A 18 31.62 14.24 -16.65
C ALA A 18 31.26 13.08 -17.60
N SER A 19 31.96 11.96 -17.46
CA SER A 19 31.56 10.75 -18.15
C SER A 19 30.10 10.62 -17.80
N GLY A 20 29.20 10.46 -18.76
CA GLY A 20 27.74 10.38 -18.50
C GLY A 20 27.36 9.18 -17.63
N ARG A 21 28.26 8.70 -16.81
CA ARG A 21 28.14 7.59 -15.85
C ARG A 21 28.20 8.15 -14.43
N MET A 22 27.32 7.67 -13.59
CA MET A 22 27.40 7.91 -12.14
C MET A 22 28.66 7.30 -11.56
N ALA A 23 29.29 7.97 -10.59
CA ALA A 23 30.37 7.40 -9.82
C ALA A 23 29.85 6.24 -8.95
N LEU A 24 30.70 5.24 -8.72
CA LEU A 24 30.33 4.07 -7.89
C LEU A 24 29.80 4.49 -6.50
N ALA A 25 30.40 5.50 -5.89
CA ALA A 25 29.96 6.03 -4.60
C ALA A 25 28.54 6.61 -4.65
N GLU A 26 28.17 7.30 -5.74
CA GLU A 26 26.83 7.82 -5.94
C GLU A 26 25.78 6.70 -6.12
N ILE A 27 26.15 5.63 -6.82
CA ILE A 27 25.28 4.45 -6.97
C ILE A 27 25.04 3.79 -5.61
N ILE A 28 26.09 3.60 -4.82
CA ILE A 28 25.99 3.02 -3.46
C ILE A 28 25.09 3.89 -2.57
N GLN A 29 25.29 5.21 -2.58
CA GLN A 29 24.46 6.13 -1.81
C GLN A 29 22.99 6.09 -2.25
N HIS A 30 22.71 5.97 -3.54
CA HIS A 30 21.35 5.85 -4.05
C HIS A 30 20.65 4.58 -3.56
N ILE A 31 21.32 3.43 -3.62
CA ILE A 31 20.80 2.15 -3.12
C ILE A 31 20.57 2.22 -1.60
N GLN A 32 21.53 2.77 -0.87
CA GLN A 32 21.40 2.96 0.58
C GLN A 32 20.21 3.85 0.94
N LEU A 33 19.96 4.92 0.19
CA LEU A 33 18.81 5.79 0.39
C LEU A 33 17.49 5.02 0.23
N VAL A 34 17.36 4.16 -0.79
CA VAL A 34 16.15 3.34 -0.98
C VAL A 34 15.95 2.40 0.22
N GLN A 35 17.03 1.77 0.71
CA GLN A 35 16.97 0.89 1.88
C GLN A 35 16.59 1.66 3.15
N GLU A 36 17.16 2.84 3.36
CA GLU A 36 16.85 3.71 4.50
C GLU A 36 15.40 4.16 4.48
N VAL A 37 14.88 4.57 3.33
CA VAL A 37 13.47 4.92 3.15
C VAL A 37 12.57 3.73 3.47
N MET A 38 12.94 2.53 3.02
CA MET A 38 12.20 1.32 3.33
C MET A 38 12.12 1.07 4.84
N HIS A 39 13.23 1.23 5.56
CA HIS A 39 13.30 0.91 7.00
C HIS A 39 12.73 2.02 7.90
N THR A 40 12.89 3.30 7.51
CA THR A 40 12.53 4.45 8.37
C THR A 40 11.15 5.02 8.08
N VAL A 41 10.73 5.04 6.82
CA VAL A 41 9.51 5.70 6.37
C VAL A 41 8.40 4.71 6.03
N MET A 42 8.76 3.62 5.36
CA MET A 42 7.77 2.65 4.89
C MET A 42 7.33 1.71 6.01
N LYS A 43 6.04 1.32 5.97
CA LYS A 43 5.44 0.39 6.94
C LYS A 43 5.04 -0.89 6.22
N PRO A 44 5.34 -2.08 6.80
CA PRO A 44 4.81 -3.34 6.30
C PRO A 44 3.28 -3.30 6.22
N ASP A 45 2.72 -4.04 5.28
CA ASP A 45 1.28 -4.15 4.97
C ASP A 45 0.58 -2.84 4.53
N VAL A 46 1.29 -1.70 4.51
CA VAL A 46 0.81 -0.41 4.01
C VAL A 46 1.55 -0.01 2.72
N HIS A 47 2.87 -0.06 2.74
CA HIS A 47 3.73 0.39 1.64
C HIS A 47 4.36 -0.78 0.87
N TYR A 48 4.51 -1.93 1.51
CA TYR A 48 4.98 -3.17 0.92
C TYR A 48 4.42 -4.37 1.68
N GLY A 49 4.35 -5.52 1.02
CA GLY A 49 3.90 -6.77 1.63
C GLY A 49 4.98 -7.84 1.59
N ILE A 50 5.10 -8.59 2.69
CA ILE A 50 5.97 -9.75 2.77
C ILE A 50 5.14 -10.98 2.43
N ILE A 51 5.49 -11.65 1.35
CA ILE A 51 4.77 -12.82 0.86
C ILE A 51 5.56 -14.06 1.24
N PRO A 52 4.96 -15.04 1.94
CA PRO A 52 5.65 -16.28 2.26
C PRO A 52 6.17 -16.98 1.00
N GLY A 53 7.48 -17.28 0.97
CA GLY A 53 8.12 -17.96 -0.16
C GLY A 53 8.71 -17.03 -1.23
N THR A 54 8.72 -15.72 -1.02
CA THR A 54 9.48 -14.77 -1.84
C THR A 54 10.67 -14.22 -1.08
N ASP A 55 11.79 -14.04 -1.78
CA ASP A 55 13.04 -13.53 -1.19
C ASP A 55 12.96 -12.03 -0.89
N LYS A 56 12.11 -11.30 -1.63
CA LYS A 56 11.94 -9.85 -1.52
C LYS A 56 10.49 -9.47 -1.27
N PRO A 57 10.23 -8.40 -0.50
CA PRO A 57 8.88 -7.88 -0.33
C PRO A 57 8.33 -7.31 -1.64
N THR A 58 7.02 -7.37 -1.80
CA THR A 58 6.29 -6.78 -2.94
C THR A 58 5.97 -5.33 -2.64
N LEU A 59 6.35 -4.43 -3.54
CA LEU A 59 6.04 -3.00 -3.43
C LEU A 59 4.56 -2.74 -3.72
N TYR A 60 3.88 -2.01 -2.84
CA TYR A 60 2.52 -1.55 -3.05
C TYR A 60 2.51 -0.15 -3.69
N LYS A 61 1.34 0.26 -4.21
CA LYS A 61 1.13 1.59 -4.80
C LYS A 61 1.57 2.71 -3.84
N ASN A 62 1.16 2.64 -2.58
CA ASN A 62 1.52 3.64 -1.56
C ASN A 62 3.04 3.72 -1.34
N GLY A 63 3.74 2.59 -1.39
CA GLY A 63 5.20 2.57 -1.32
C GLY A 63 5.86 3.19 -2.55
N ALA A 64 5.32 2.94 -3.74
CA ALA A 64 5.78 3.57 -4.97
C ALA A 64 5.58 5.10 -4.94
N GLU A 65 4.48 5.59 -4.37
CA GLU A 65 4.23 7.02 -4.16
C GLU A 65 5.26 7.65 -3.21
N VAL A 66 5.64 6.95 -2.14
CA VAL A 66 6.73 7.40 -1.24
C VAL A 66 8.05 7.52 -2.00
N LEU A 67 8.42 6.54 -2.82
CA LEU A 67 9.63 6.62 -3.64
C LEU A 67 9.56 7.77 -4.64
N CYS A 68 8.42 7.98 -5.31
CA CYS A 68 8.23 9.13 -6.20
C CYS A 68 8.44 10.47 -5.46
N MET A 69 7.94 10.59 -4.23
CA MET A 69 8.12 11.78 -3.41
C MET A 69 9.60 11.99 -3.05
N VAL A 70 10.30 10.95 -2.59
CA VAL A 70 11.72 11.00 -2.21
C VAL A 70 12.59 11.43 -3.40
N PHE A 71 12.35 10.86 -4.57
CA PHE A 71 13.13 11.12 -5.78
C PHE A 71 12.55 12.26 -6.65
N ARG A 72 11.53 12.99 -6.14
CA ARG A 72 10.87 14.11 -6.84
C ARG A 72 10.42 13.73 -8.26
N ILE A 73 9.74 12.60 -8.40
CA ILE A 73 9.25 12.09 -9.67
C ILE A 73 7.80 12.52 -9.86
N ALA A 74 7.54 13.30 -10.91
CA ALA A 74 6.20 13.54 -11.43
C ALA A 74 5.83 12.41 -12.39
N GLN A 75 4.61 11.90 -12.26
CA GLN A 75 4.10 10.80 -13.07
C GLN A 75 3.15 11.33 -14.14
N SER A 76 3.26 10.83 -15.35
CA SER A 76 2.28 11.03 -16.41
C SER A 76 1.93 9.70 -17.06
N TYR A 77 0.69 9.56 -17.53
CA TYR A 77 0.16 8.32 -18.07
C TYR A 77 -0.34 8.53 -19.50
N GLU A 78 0.07 7.62 -20.37
CA GLU A 78 -0.52 7.43 -21.69
C GLU A 78 -1.26 6.09 -21.69
N VAL A 79 -2.55 6.10 -22.02
CA VAL A 79 -3.40 4.93 -22.00
C VAL A 79 -3.77 4.54 -23.43
N ILE A 80 -3.54 3.29 -23.76
CA ILE A 80 -3.90 2.68 -25.03
C ILE A 80 -5.09 1.76 -24.78
N ASP A 81 -6.21 2.07 -25.41
CA ASP A 81 -7.40 1.22 -25.37
C ASP A 81 -7.26 0.07 -26.37
N MET A 82 -7.30 -1.14 -25.86
CA MET A 82 -7.21 -2.39 -26.61
C MET A 82 -8.49 -3.24 -26.40
N SER A 83 -9.58 -2.59 -26.03
CA SER A 83 -10.85 -3.25 -25.74
C SER A 83 -11.47 -3.85 -27.01
N THR A 84 -12.24 -4.91 -26.81
CA THR A 84 -13.09 -5.54 -27.81
C THR A 84 -14.54 -5.54 -27.30
N PRO A 85 -15.55 -5.89 -28.10
CA PRO A 85 -16.93 -5.97 -27.60
C PRO A 85 -17.11 -6.87 -26.36
N ASP A 86 -16.29 -7.90 -26.23
CA ASP A 86 -16.39 -8.89 -25.14
C ASP A 86 -15.39 -8.68 -24.01
N THR A 87 -14.49 -7.71 -24.12
CA THR A 87 -13.38 -7.57 -23.16
C THR A 87 -12.91 -6.13 -23.11
N VAL A 88 -12.92 -5.53 -21.94
CA VAL A 88 -12.23 -4.27 -21.65
C VAL A 88 -10.76 -4.57 -21.36
N ARG A 89 -9.86 -3.88 -22.06
CA ARG A 89 -8.41 -4.07 -21.94
C ARG A 89 -7.68 -2.76 -22.17
N TYR A 90 -6.85 -2.39 -21.19
CA TYR A 90 -6.02 -1.19 -21.27
C TYR A 90 -4.56 -1.54 -21.09
N ARG A 91 -3.71 -0.88 -21.89
CA ARG A 91 -2.28 -0.78 -21.67
C ARG A 91 -1.97 0.66 -21.27
N SER A 92 -1.24 0.83 -20.19
CA SER A 92 -0.79 2.11 -19.71
C SER A 92 0.73 2.20 -19.77
N VAL A 93 1.24 3.33 -20.19
CA VAL A 93 2.66 3.72 -20.09
C VAL A 93 2.75 4.83 -19.07
N CYS A 94 3.47 4.59 -17.98
CA CYS A 94 3.76 5.59 -16.99
C CYS A 94 5.16 6.15 -17.22
N THR A 95 5.27 7.47 -17.41
CA THR A 95 6.54 8.17 -17.58
C THR A 95 6.86 8.96 -16.31
N GLY A 96 8.06 8.74 -15.77
CA GLY A 96 8.60 9.47 -14.63
C GLY A 96 9.46 10.63 -15.10
N THR A 97 9.14 11.84 -14.63
CA THR A 97 9.87 13.07 -14.94
C THR A 97 10.35 13.71 -13.63
N HIS A 98 11.61 14.12 -13.58
CA HIS A 98 12.15 14.80 -12.40
C HIS A 98 11.56 16.21 -12.28
N GLN A 99 10.88 16.50 -11.16
CA GLN A 99 10.09 17.72 -10.97
C GLN A 99 10.88 19.02 -11.09
N MET A 100 12.15 19.01 -10.67
CA MET A 100 12.96 20.23 -10.67
C MET A 100 13.64 20.52 -12.01
N SER A 101 14.07 19.49 -12.73
CA SER A 101 14.80 19.64 -13.98
C SER A 101 13.95 19.44 -15.23
N GLY A 102 12.77 18.85 -15.10
CA GLY A 102 11.93 18.46 -16.23
C GLY A 102 12.49 17.28 -17.06
N LEU A 103 13.59 16.66 -16.63
CA LEU A 103 14.19 15.54 -17.35
C LEU A 103 13.35 14.28 -17.19
N THR A 104 13.07 13.60 -18.29
CA THR A 104 12.47 12.26 -18.28
C THR A 104 13.49 11.27 -17.74
N LEU A 105 13.12 10.56 -16.65
CA LEU A 105 13.97 9.59 -15.99
C LEU A 105 13.82 8.19 -16.61
N GLY A 106 12.62 7.88 -17.08
CA GLY A 106 12.30 6.59 -17.67
C GLY A 106 10.80 6.32 -17.67
N SER A 107 10.42 5.13 -18.07
CA SER A 107 9.02 4.72 -18.13
C SER A 107 8.83 3.27 -17.69
N GLY A 108 7.59 2.91 -17.40
CA GLY A 108 7.14 1.56 -17.14
C GLY A 108 5.81 1.29 -17.83
N MET A 109 5.57 0.06 -18.24
CA MET A 109 4.32 -0.34 -18.85
C MET A 109 3.54 -1.28 -17.93
N GLY A 110 2.22 -1.17 -17.99
CA GLY A 110 1.30 -2.05 -17.29
C GLY A 110 0.06 -2.31 -18.14
N GLU A 111 -0.45 -3.51 -18.05
CA GLU A 111 -1.64 -3.91 -18.80
C GLU A 111 -2.60 -4.61 -17.86
N ALA A 112 -3.90 -4.42 -18.08
CA ALA A 112 -4.95 -5.14 -17.36
C ALA A 112 -6.14 -5.42 -18.30
N SER A 113 -6.88 -6.49 -17.98
CA SER A 113 -8.01 -6.92 -18.80
C SER A 113 -9.15 -7.46 -17.93
N SER A 114 -10.39 -7.17 -18.30
CA SER A 114 -11.59 -7.81 -17.71
C SER A 114 -11.64 -9.33 -17.96
N GLY A 115 -10.82 -9.83 -18.90
CA GLY A 115 -10.66 -11.27 -19.15
C GLY A 115 -9.78 -12.00 -18.12
N GLU A 116 -9.06 -11.28 -17.25
CA GLU A 116 -8.29 -11.90 -16.17
C GLU A 116 -9.22 -12.67 -15.22
N ALA A 117 -8.78 -13.84 -14.72
CA ALA A 117 -9.62 -14.74 -13.92
C ALA A 117 -10.27 -14.07 -12.71
N LYS A 118 -9.57 -13.12 -12.09
CA LYS A 118 -10.05 -12.36 -10.92
C LYS A 118 -11.19 -11.38 -11.25
N TYR A 119 -11.30 -10.92 -12.49
CA TYR A 119 -12.32 -9.96 -12.92
C TYR A 119 -13.45 -10.63 -13.70
N LYS A 120 -13.12 -11.66 -14.46
CA LYS A 120 -14.04 -12.32 -15.38
C LYS A 120 -15.28 -12.92 -14.70
N TRP A 121 -15.12 -13.37 -13.45
CA TRP A 121 -16.15 -14.11 -12.72
C TRP A 121 -16.41 -13.48 -11.36
N ARG A 122 -17.68 -13.21 -11.05
CA ARG A 122 -18.12 -12.78 -9.71
C ARG A 122 -19.04 -13.80 -9.08
N LYS A 123 -19.10 -13.81 -7.75
CA LYS A 123 -20.08 -14.63 -7.02
C LYS A 123 -21.49 -14.15 -7.34
N ALA A 124 -22.42 -15.08 -7.44
CA ALA A 124 -23.83 -14.82 -7.69
C ALA A 124 -24.71 -15.51 -6.64
N TYR A 125 -25.87 -14.94 -6.39
CA TYR A 125 -26.92 -15.61 -5.63
C TYR A 125 -27.62 -16.64 -6.51
N GLN A 126 -28.32 -17.64 -5.88
CA GLN A 126 -29.00 -18.71 -6.60
C GLN A 126 -29.96 -18.20 -7.69
N SER A 127 -30.79 -17.21 -7.36
CA SER A 127 -31.76 -16.65 -8.31
C SER A 127 -31.10 -16.01 -9.54
N GLU A 128 -30.00 -15.31 -9.36
CA GLU A 128 -29.22 -14.71 -10.45
C GLU A 128 -28.52 -15.78 -11.28
N PHE A 129 -27.94 -16.78 -10.60
CA PHE A 129 -27.27 -17.89 -11.27
C PHE A 129 -28.22 -18.67 -12.18
N ASP A 130 -29.44 -18.98 -11.70
CA ASP A 130 -30.44 -19.72 -12.45
C ASP A 130 -31.00 -18.93 -13.64
N ALA A 131 -31.11 -17.61 -13.48
CA ALA A 131 -31.56 -16.69 -14.56
C ALA A 131 -30.46 -16.45 -15.61
N THR A 132 -29.19 -16.72 -15.30
CA THR A 132 -28.08 -16.46 -16.22
C THR A 132 -27.90 -17.62 -17.21
N PRO A 133 -27.70 -17.35 -18.53
CA PRO A 133 -27.40 -18.36 -19.52
C PRO A 133 -26.21 -19.25 -19.11
N GLU A 134 -26.29 -20.53 -19.47
CA GLU A 134 -25.26 -21.52 -19.07
C GLU A 134 -23.85 -21.17 -19.53
N SER A 135 -23.70 -20.52 -20.69
CA SER A 135 -22.42 -20.04 -21.22
C SER A 135 -21.79 -18.91 -20.40
N LEU A 136 -22.57 -18.22 -19.58
CA LEU A 136 -22.17 -17.07 -18.77
C LEU A 136 -22.15 -17.37 -17.26
N ARG A 137 -22.33 -18.64 -16.87
CA ARG A 137 -22.29 -19.07 -15.48
C ARG A 137 -21.39 -20.27 -15.29
N ARG A 138 -20.86 -20.42 -14.10
CA ARG A 138 -20.07 -21.61 -13.70
C ARG A 138 -20.23 -21.88 -12.21
N GLN A 139 -20.02 -23.12 -11.81
CA GLN A 139 -19.95 -23.51 -10.41
C GLN A 139 -18.73 -24.38 -10.16
N TYR A 140 -18.16 -24.28 -8.96
CA TYR A 140 -17.09 -25.16 -8.50
C TYR A 140 -17.22 -25.43 -7.01
N GLN A 141 -16.57 -26.50 -6.56
CA GLN A 141 -16.55 -26.86 -5.14
C GLN A 141 -15.45 -26.08 -4.42
N GLY A 142 -15.85 -25.26 -3.45
CA GLY A 142 -14.96 -24.65 -2.48
C GLY A 142 -14.87 -25.49 -1.22
N TYR A 143 -13.82 -25.29 -0.42
CA TYR A 143 -13.65 -25.96 0.86
C TYR A 143 -13.39 -24.95 1.97
N ASP A 144 -14.27 -24.91 2.98
CA ASP A 144 -14.08 -24.08 4.17
C ASP A 144 -13.20 -24.82 5.19
N LYS A 145 -11.95 -24.38 5.33
CA LYS A 145 -10.99 -24.98 6.27
C LYS A 145 -11.41 -24.84 7.73
N LYS A 146 -12.15 -23.79 8.11
CA LYS A 146 -12.60 -23.57 9.49
C LYS A 146 -13.76 -24.49 9.85
N ARG A 147 -14.72 -24.64 8.93
CA ARG A 147 -15.89 -25.48 9.11
C ARG A 147 -15.67 -26.93 8.66
N LYS A 148 -14.52 -27.21 8.02
CA LYS A 148 -14.18 -28.52 7.42
C LYS A 148 -15.28 -29.06 6.48
N GLN A 149 -15.91 -28.17 5.72
CA GLN A 149 -17.05 -28.50 4.87
C GLN A 149 -16.83 -27.99 3.46
N ALA A 150 -17.19 -28.82 2.47
CA ALA A 150 -17.27 -28.41 1.08
C ALA A 150 -18.53 -27.57 0.86
N PHE A 151 -18.42 -26.56 0.02
CA PHE A 151 -19.55 -25.72 -0.41
C PHE A 151 -19.46 -25.42 -1.89
N THR A 152 -20.62 -25.25 -2.53
CA THR A 152 -20.68 -24.88 -3.94
C THR A 152 -20.57 -23.37 -4.10
N VAL A 153 -19.62 -22.90 -4.92
CA VAL A 153 -19.48 -21.52 -5.30
C VAL A 153 -20.10 -21.31 -6.68
N MET A 154 -21.15 -20.51 -6.73
CA MET A 154 -21.81 -20.11 -7.97
C MET A 154 -21.24 -18.78 -8.43
N GLN A 155 -20.90 -18.70 -9.71
CA GLN A 155 -20.36 -17.51 -10.32
C GLN A 155 -21.04 -17.23 -11.67
N VAL A 156 -21.21 -15.94 -11.94
CA VAL A 156 -21.65 -15.45 -13.24
C VAL A 156 -20.57 -14.56 -13.85
N ARG A 157 -20.55 -14.45 -15.18
CA ARG A 157 -19.62 -13.58 -15.88
C ARG A 157 -19.94 -12.13 -15.53
N THR A 158 -18.91 -11.37 -15.17
CA THR A 158 -19.05 -9.93 -14.94
C THR A 158 -19.16 -9.23 -16.27
N GLU A 159 -20.07 -8.25 -16.37
CA GLU A 159 -20.16 -7.40 -17.56
C GLU A 159 -18.86 -6.59 -17.73
N PRO A 160 -18.18 -6.70 -18.89
CA PRO A 160 -16.89 -6.02 -19.08
C PRO A 160 -16.97 -4.50 -18.91
N ALA A 161 -18.08 -3.87 -19.31
CA ALA A 161 -18.26 -2.43 -19.21
C ALA A 161 -18.24 -1.92 -17.76
N ASP A 162 -18.82 -2.70 -16.83
CA ASP A 162 -18.84 -2.36 -15.39
C ASP A 162 -17.44 -2.34 -14.78
N LEU A 163 -16.49 -3.03 -15.43
CA LEU A 163 -15.12 -3.12 -14.97
C LEU A 163 -14.18 -2.08 -15.58
N ALA A 164 -14.62 -1.26 -16.53
CA ALA A 164 -13.76 -0.37 -17.30
C ALA A 164 -12.86 0.50 -16.43
N ASN A 165 -13.43 1.17 -15.43
CA ASN A 165 -12.66 2.00 -14.49
C ASN A 165 -11.68 1.17 -13.64
N THR A 166 -12.09 -0.01 -13.17
CA THR A 166 -11.25 -0.91 -12.37
C THR A 166 -10.05 -1.40 -13.19
N ILE A 167 -10.27 -1.79 -14.44
CA ILE A 167 -9.22 -2.25 -15.35
C ILE A 167 -8.24 -1.12 -15.69
N LEU A 168 -8.75 0.09 -15.94
CA LEU A 168 -7.93 1.28 -16.18
C LEU A 168 -7.02 1.60 -14.98
N LYS A 169 -7.59 1.65 -13.78
CA LYS A 169 -6.83 1.88 -12.54
C LYS A 169 -5.76 0.80 -12.32
N MET A 170 -6.06 -0.46 -12.65
CA MET A 170 -5.11 -1.55 -12.51
C MET A 170 -3.97 -1.46 -13.54
N ALA A 171 -4.24 -1.11 -14.80
CA ALA A 171 -3.22 -0.87 -15.81
C ALA A 171 -2.27 0.27 -15.39
N ASN A 172 -2.83 1.39 -14.89
CA ASN A 172 -2.06 2.51 -14.39
C ASN A 172 -1.22 2.13 -13.16
N LYS A 173 -1.78 1.37 -12.21
CA LYS A 173 -1.05 0.89 -11.03
C LYS A 173 0.16 0.04 -11.44
N ARG A 174 -0.03 -0.91 -12.35
CA ARG A 174 1.05 -1.78 -12.87
C ARG A 174 2.13 -0.96 -13.59
N ALA A 175 1.73 -0.02 -14.44
CA ALA A 175 2.65 0.87 -15.14
C ALA A 175 3.48 1.74 -14.19
N MET A 176 2.84 2.31 -13.16
CA MET A 176 3.51 3.09 -12.13
C MET A 176 4.55 2.28 -11.37
N LEU A 177 4.20 1.09 -10.88
CA LEU A 177 5.11 0.22 -10.15
C LEU A 177 6.33 -0.13 -11.01
N ALA A 178 6.12 -0.53 -12.29
CA ALA A 178 7.20 -0.82 -13.22
C ALA A 178 8.10 0.40 -13.44
N MET A 179 7.54 1.59 -13.63
CA MET A 179 8.29 2.83 -13.80
C MET A 179 9.14 3.14 -12.57
N VAL A 180 8.53 3.10 -11.36
CA VAL A 180 9.23 3.42 -10.12
C VAL A 180 10.39 2.47 -9.88
N LEU A 181 10.19 1.17 -10.00
CA LEU A 181 11.25 0.17 -9.84
C LEU A 181 12.40 0.40 -10.83
N ASN A 182 12.08 0.73 -12.09
CA ASN A 182 13.09 0.99 -13.12
C ASN A 182 13.91 2.25 -12.84
N VAL A 183 13.26 3.37 -12.48
CA VAL A 183 13.95 4.67 -12.37
C VAL A 183 14.63 4.90 -11.02
N THR A 184 14.24 4.15 -9.98
CA THR A 184 14.82 4.28 -8.65
C THR A 184 15.75 3.14 -8.28
N ALA A 185 15.96 2.16 -9.16
CA ALA A 185 16.69 0.93 -8.86
C ALA A 185 16.16 0.16 -7.62
N ALA A 186 14.89 0.40 -7.25
CA ALA A 186 14.28 -0.21 -6.07
C ALA A 186 14.02 -1.72 -6.22
N SER A 187 14.23 -2.30 -7.41
CA SER A 187 14.22 -3.76 -7.64
C SER A 187 15.24 -4.52 -6.80
N ASP A 188 16.22 -3.81 -6.25
CA ASP A 188 17.16 -4.40 -5.29
C ASP A 188 16.48 -4.77 -3.97
N CYS A 189 15.51 -3.94 -3.54
CA CYS A 189 14.78 -4.10 -2.29
C CYS A 189 13.40 -4.75 -2.45
N PHE A 190 12.76 -4.58 -3.61
CA PHE A 190 11.38 -4.98 -3.84
C PHE A 190 11.22 -5.83 -5.10
N THR A 191 10.18 -6.65 -5.10
CA THR A 191 9.70 -7.35 -6.29
C THR A 191 8.33 -6.83 -6.71
N GLN A 192 8.04 -6.95 -8.00
CA GLN A 192 6.72 -6.74 -8.58
C GLN A 192 6.17 -8.04 -9.19
N ASP A 193 7.03 -9.03 -9.41
CA ASP A 193 6.70 -10.23 -10.16
C ASP A 193 5.75 -11.14 -9.36
N LEU A 194 4.46 -10.93 -9.62
CA LEU A 194 3.38 -11.80 -9.17
C LEU A 194 3.25 -13.06 -10.06
N GLU A 195 3.91 -13.05 -11.22
CA GLU A 195 3.78 -14.11 -12.24
C GLU A 195 4.57 -15.37 -11.86
N ASP A 196 5.67 -15.20 -11.12
CA ASP A 196 6.49 -16.31 -10.60
C ASP A 196 5.94 -16.93 -9.30
N MET A 197 4.81 -16.45 -8.82
CA MET A 197 4.22 -16.92 -7.57
C MET A 197 3.30 -18.11 -7.78
N ASP A 198 3.34 -19.06 -6.84
CA ASP A 198 2.40 -20.18 -6.77
C ASP A 198 0.95 -19.66 -6.84
N GLU A 199 0.10 -20.33 -7.64
CA GLU A 199 -1.29 -19.94 -7.89
C GLU A 199 -2.11 -19.73 -6.60
N LYS A 200 -1.81 -20.50 -5.55
CA LYS A 200 -2.43 -20.33 -4.22
C LYS A 200 -2.04 -19.02 -3.54
N LEU A 201 -0.82 -18.58 -3.78
CA LEU A 201 -0.30 -17.33 -3.24
C LEU A 201 -0.84 -16.14 -4.02
N ARG A 202 -0.96 -16.26 -5.35
CA ARG A 202 -1.66 -15.29 -6.21
C ARG A 202 -3.12 -15.11 -5.77
N GLU A 203 -3.83 -16.21 -5.45
CA GLU A 203 -5.21 -16.16 -4.93
C GLU A 203 -5.30 -15.46 -3.58
N HIS A 204 -4.32 -15.64 -2.71
CA HIS A 204 -4.28 -14.99 -1.41
C HIS A 204 -4.05 -13.47 -1.53
N LEU A 205 -3.18 -13.06 -2.43
CA LEU A 205 -2.91 -11.64 -2.74
C LEU A 205 -4.08 -10.97 -3.46
N SER A 206 -4.66 -11.65 -4.45
CA SER A 206 -5.85 -11.17 -5.16
C SER A 206 -7.04 -10.98 -4.21
N ARG A 207 -7.12 -11.74 -3.11
CA ARG A 207 -8.14 -11.52 -2.06
C ARG A 207 -7.86 -10.26 -1.25
N LYS A 208 -6.60 -9.97 -0.91
CA LYS A 208 -6.24 -8.71 -0.21
C LYS A 208 -6.42 -7.50 -1.14
N GLU A 209 -5.99 -7.59 -2.39
CA GLU A 209 -6.18 -6.52 -3.39
C GLU A 209 -7.66 -6.32 -3.78
N GLY A 210 -8.47 -7.36 -3.79
CA GLY A 210 -9.91 -7.29 -4.06
C GLY A 210 -10.72 -6.66 -2.91
N GLN A 211 -10.21 -6.68 -1.69
CA GLN A 211 -10.79 -5.94 -0.57
C GLN A 211 -10.45 -4.45 -0.65
N ASP A 212 -9.26 -4.08 -1.16
CA ASP A 212 -8.89 -2.69 -1.40
C ASP A 212 -9.54 -2.10 -2.67
N ALA A 213 -9.85 -2.93 -3.67
CA ALA A 213 -10.47 -2.45 -4.92
C ALA A 213 -11.99 -2.22 -4.83
N GLY A 214 -12.64 -2.69 -3.78
CA GLY A 214 -14.09 -2.59 -3.60
C GLY A 214 -14.59 -1.29 -2.97
N ASN A 215 -13.71 -0.40 -2.48
CA ASN A 215 -14.07 0.79 -1.69
C ASN A 215 -13.42 2.10 -2.15
N ASP A 216 -13.04 2.24 -3.42
CA ASP A 216 -12.52 3.50 -3.93
C ASP A 216 -13.58 4.25 -4.75
N ASP A 217 -14.70 4.62 -4.11
CA ASP A 217 -15.53 5.73 -4.54
C ASP A 217 -14.87 7.02 -4.03
N GLY A 218 -14.16 7.66 -4.93
CA GLY A 218 -13.57 8.99 -5.04
C GLY A 218 -13.83 10.08 -3.98
N ALA A 219 -13.75 9.77 -2.67
CA ALA A 219 -13.61 10.76 -1.62
C ALA A 219 -12.22 10.61 -0.97
N PRO A 220 -11.55 11.70 -0.58
CA PRO A 220 -10.29 11.60 0.15
C PRO A 220 -10.55 10.84 1.45
N GLN A 221 -10.10 9.59 1.51
CA GLN A 221 -10.19 8.79 2.72
C GLN A 221 -9.29 9.44 3.77
N GLN A 222 -9.92 9.94 4.82
CA GLN A 222 -9.25 10.17 6.09
C GLN A 222 -8.57 8.86 6.51
N PRO A 223 -7.37 8.92 7.11
CA PRO A 223 -6.73 7.73 7.66
C PRO A 223 -7.74 7.00 8.54
N PRO A 224 -7.79 5.65 8.52
CA PRO A 224 -8.71 4.89 9.34
C PRO A 224 -8.56 5.37 10.77
N ALA A 225 -9.68 5.74 11.39
CA ALA A 225 -9.70 6.14 12.78
C ALA A 225 -9.02 5.05 13.62
N PRO A 226 -8.11 5.40 14.53
CA PRO A 226 -7.44 4.43 15.36
C PRO A 226 -8.49 3.56 16.05
N THR A 227 -8.38 2.25 15.88
CA THR A 227 -9.26 1.29 16.58
C THR A 227 -8.86 1.27 18.04
N PHE A 228 -9.73 1.81 18.88
CA PHE A 228 -9.56 1.80 20.31
C PHE A 228 -10.20 0.57 20.97
N TYR A 229 -9.95 0.39 22.26
CA TYR A 229 -10.55 -0.65 23.08
C TYR A 229 -12.08 -0.59 22.98
N ALA A 230 -12.71 -1.74 22.72
CA ALA A 230 -14.16 -1.81 22.46
C ALA A 230 -14.95 -1.26 23.68
N GLN A 231 -15.92 -0.40 23.44
CA GLN A 231 -16.67 0.27 24.49
C GLN A 231 -17.43 -0.73 25.40
N ASP A 232 -18.03 -1.75 24.81
CA ASP A 232 -18.74 -2.79 25.58
C ASP A 232 -17.81 -3.54 26.55
N ALA A 233 -16.58 -3.83 26.11
CA ALA A 233 -15.57 -4.47 26.96
C ALA A 233 -15.03 -3.49 28.01
N PHE A 234 -14.95 -2.19 27.70
CA PHE A 234 -14.59 -1.16 28.64
C PHE A 234 -15.60 -1.05 29.79
N ASP A 235 -16.89 -0.95 29.46
CA ASP A 235 -17.98 -0.83 30.41
C ASP A 235 -18.09 -2.07 31.32
N ALA A 236 -17.90 -3.26 30.77
CA ALA A 236 -17.87 -4.52 31.52
C ALA A 236 -16.71 -4.58 32.52
N ASN A 237 -15.55 -4.03 32.18
CA ASN A 237 -14.36 -4.04 33.03
C ASN A 237 -14.28 -2.86 34.02
N LEU A 238 -15.06 -1.81 33.83
CA LEU A 238 -15.00 -0.58 34.65
C LEU A 238 -15.23 -0.86 36.14
N ALA A 239 -16.17 -1.75 36.48
CA ALA A 239 -16.47 -2.15 37.84
C ALA A 239 -15.30 -2.92 38.51
N VAL A 240 -14.56 -3.70 37.73
CA VAL A 240 -13.37 -4.44 38.18
C VAL A 240 -12.24 -3.46 38.47
N TRP A 241 -11.96 -2.54 37.53
CA TRP A 241 -10.90 -1.54 37.69
C TRP A 241 -11.19 -0.59 38.89
N LYS A 242 -12.45 -0.19 39.09
CA LYS A 242 -12.85 0.58 40.24
C LYS A 242 -12.50 -0.13 41.56
N LYS A 243 -12.75 -1.45 41.68
CA LYS A 243 -12.39 -2.24 42.85
C LYS A 243 -10.88 -2.33 43.07
N VAL A 244 -10.12 -2.43 42.00
CA VAL A 244 -8.65 -2.53 42.04
C VAL A 244 -8.02 -1.21 42.46
N ILE A 245 -8.53 -0.09 41.95
CA ILE A 245 -8.07 1.27 42.30
C ILE A 245 -8.46 1.57 43.77
N ALA A 246 -9.65 1.17 44.23
CA ALA A 246 -10.08 1.32 45.62
C ALA A 246 -9.20 0.52 46.63
N LYS A 247 -8.50 -0.54 46.14
CA LYS A 247 -7.51 -1.31 46.92
C LYS A 247 -6.11 -0.69 46.95
N GLY A 248 -5.92 0.51 46.36
CA GLY A 248 -4.67 1.25 46.40
C GLY A 248 -3.80 1.17 45.15
N GLN A 249 -4.27 0.53 44.05
CA GLN A 249 -3.52 0.53 42.78
C GLN A 249 -3.72 1.88 42.09
N LYS A 250 -2.62 2.42 41.49
CA LYS A 250 -2.70 3.71 40.77
C LYS A 250 -3.47 3.56 39.46
N PRO A 251 -4.32 4.52 39.07
CA PRO A 251 -5.03 4.49 37.80
C PRO A 251 -4.13 4.32 36.60
N ASP A 252 -2.95 4.98 36.57
CA ASP A 252 -2.01 4.90 35.45
C ASP A 252 -1.37 3.51 35.30
N ASP A 253 -1.20 2.76 36.40
CA ASP A 253 -0.72 1.36 36.33
C ASP A 253 -1.79 0.44 35.73
N VAL A 254 -3.07 0.72 35.97
CA VAL A 254 -4.19 0.00 35.37
C VAL A 254 -4.24 0.29 33.86
N ILE A 255 -4.13 1.56 33.46
CA ILE A 255 -4.08 2.00 32.05
C ILE A 255 -2.92 1.33 31.34
N ALA A 256 -1.70 1.39 31.88
CA ALA A 256 -0.52 0.78 31.29
C ALA A 256 -0.68 -0.73 31.08
N LYS A 257 -1.28 -1.43 32.04
CA LYS A 257 -1.53 -2.86 31.97
C LYS A 257 -2.57 -3.23 30.90
N VAL A 258 -3.66 -2.44 30.78
CA VAL A 258 -4.68 -2.64 29.77
C VAL A 258 -4.11 -2.37 28.37
N ASN A 259 -3.38 -1.27 28.19
CA ASN A 259 -2.76 -0.91 26.92
C ASN A 259 -1.68 -1.93 26.48
N SER A 260 -0.89 -2.46 27.43
CA SER A 260 0.10 -3.49 27.12
C SER A 260 -0.55 -4.82 26.74
N ALA A 261 -1.66 -5.20 27.37
CA ALA A 261 -2.41 -6.41 27.02
C ALA A 261 -3.16 -6.29 25.68
N ASN A 262 -3.48 -5.06 25.26
CA ASN A 262 -4.26 -4.75 24.05
C ASN A 262 -3.48 -3.79 23.12
N ALA A 263 -2.24 -4.11 22.81
CA ALA A 263 -1.35 -3.23 22.04
C ALA A 263 -1.89 -2.82 20.64
N LYS A 264 -2.78 -3.62 20.05
CA LYS A 264 -3.42 -3.31 18.75
C LYS A 264 -4.64 -2.39 18.86
N THR A 265 -5.28 -2.33 20.02
CA THR A 265 -6.50 -1.55 20.31
C THR A 265 -6.36 -0.94 21.70
N PRO A 266 -5.49 0.08 21.88
CA PRO A 266 -5.28 0.72 23.17
C PRO A 266 -6.54 1.47 23.62
N LEU A 267 -6.59 1.86 24.91
CA LEU A 267 -7.63 2.73 25.42
C LEU A 267 -7.63 4.08 24.70
N SER A 268 -8.81 4.63 24.44
CA SER A 268 -8.94 6.01 23.94
C SER A 268 -8.62 7.01 25.05
N ALA A 269 -8.33 8.27 24.69
CA ALA A 269 -8.09 9.34 25.64
C ALA A 269 -9.27 9.52 26.64
N ASP A 270 -10.50 9.37 26.17
CA ASP A 270 -11.71 9.46 27.00
C ASP A 270 -11.83 8.27 27.96
N GLN A 271 -11.48 7.06 27.51
CA GLN A 271 -11.46 5.87 28.35
C GLN A 271 -10.36 5.94 29.41
N GLU A 272 -9.19 6.44 29.09
CA GLU A 272 -8.11 6.68 30.05
C GLU A 272 -8.52 7.73 31.10
N ALA A 273 -9.15 8.84 30.66
CA ALA A 273 -9.68 9.88 31.57
C ALA A 273 -10.74 9.31 32.51
N ALA A 274 -11.62 8.44 32.01
CA ALA A 274 -12.62 7.76 32.84
C ALA A 274 -11.99 6.85 33.90
N ILE A 275 -10.89 6.13 33.58
CA ILE A 275 -10.17 5.33 34.58
C ILE A 275 -9.48 6.22 35.62
N ARG A 276 -8.86 7.33 35.21
CA ARG A 276 -8.24 8.29 36.14
C ARG A 276 -9.26 8.94 37.11
N ALA A 277 -10.47 9.19 36.62
CA ALA A 277 -11.58 9.72 37.45
C ALA A 277 -12.08 8.74 38.51
N LEU A 278 -11.73 7.46 38.47
CA LEU A 278 -12.05 6.47 39.49
C LEU A 278 -11.18 6.61 40.77
N ALA A 279 -10.13 7.43 40.75
CA ALA A 279 -9.31 7.70 41.94
C ALA A 279 -10.09 8.46 43.00
N PRO A 280 -9.99 8.09 44.28
CA PRO A 280 -10.58 8.88 45.37
C PRO A 280 -9.91 10.27 45.39
N ALA A 281 -10.71 11.31 45.69
CA ALA A 281 -10.34 12.73 45.57
C ALA A 281 -9.11 13.20 46.39
N ALA A 282 -8.49 12.34 47.20
CA ALA A 282 -7.29 12.65 48.00
C ALA A 282 -5.95 12.57 47.26
N ASN A 283 -5.94 12.13 45.99
CA ASN A 283 -4.70 11.88 45.20
C ASN A 283 -4.69 12.55 43.81
N GLN A 284 -5.44 13.62 43.59
CA GLN A 284 -5.30 14.41 42.40
C GLN A 284 -4.10 15.36 42.53
N PRO A 285 -3.09 15.32 41.62
CA PRO A 285 -2.06 16.37 41.61
C PRO A 285 -2.74 17.69 41.24
N SER A 286 -2.53 18.69 42.09
CA SER A 286 -2.95 20.08 41.90
C SER A 286 -2.37 20.56 40.56
N ALA A 287 -3.25 20.98 39.66
CA ALA A 287 -2.85 21.70 38.45
C ALA A 287 -2.27 23.05 38.87
N ALA A 288 -0.98 23.23 38.64
CA ALA A 288 -0.29 24.53 38.67
C ALA A 288 0.09 24.92 37.23
#